data_d67d07c669749dca7fb478453155b58b
#
_entry.id   d67d07c669749dca7fb478453155b58b
#
_cell.length_a   1.000
_cell.length_b   1.000
_cell.length_c   1.000
_cell.angle_alpha   90.00
_cell.angle_beta   90.00
_cell.angle_gamma   90.00
#
_symmetry.space_group_name_H-M   'P 1'
#
loop_
_entity.id
_entity.type
_entity.pdbx_description
1 polymer ?
#
loop_
_entity_poly.entity_id
_entity_poly.type
_entity_poly.pdbx_seq_one_letter_code
_entity_poly.pdbx_strand_id
1 'polypeptide(L)'
;QTFFEHVLAAIRVQFPDFGSDFENEPSANPMLNVKRLTEAAGEVKEPFNFVIDNGPTDSLEVSTVAQAMIDFLPNNVHLVIVRRVTPTTSLARYASLGNLSLITSQDLKFSEDEVSRVAELNGVDEVEANSSRLIERCEGWPAAVQMMTRSIARGQQHSQFEMSSASNPLSILALETFNSLNAENKSKISRLLLIEEFDLEVAAIILGEDFSESYVNKLATDGIFVSVSSGTSRVFRFNEIVYEGLASVKLGDQAESKRIYEKLSDHFLLKGNSNKALEFIFKSENYQRAQTVLETSIREMAAIGRGDLLIKWADFSGDSSMHGEVMKKTIKVVGHLVNLDFAKAEAMATELELISTQSKELEFLTQLTSMVFAHVYFARGEFTRSLEMIEKALNHQSPTPSLENTDRIALLRLKASINFLYDQPDEVTSALKSARALMSEGNPINAPYHLTCMTALALWSEGRFFEAAEHADIAINQALLIGYSSISAPLDAYMVLARCQLELSQLEDAAETLTLIMEKAGDSQMWPWFLMAEGTRARINITKGQVPQIMEIIK
;
A
#
# COMPACT_ATOMS: atom_id res chain seq x y z
N GLN A 1 1.13 -5.14 -10.95
CA GLN A 1 1.19 -6.21 -11.96
C GLN A 1 -0.15 -6.96 -12.03
N THR A 2 -0.61 -7.59 -10.97
CA THR A 2 -1.86 -8.37 -10.88
C THR A 2 -3.10 -7.59 -11.34
N PHE A 3 -3.20 -6.30 -11.00
CA PHE A 3 -4.32 -5.45 -11.45
C PHE A 3 -4.41 -5.36 -12.98
N PHE A 4 -3.28 -5.12 -13.66
CA PHE A 4 -3.27 -5.01 -15.12
C PHE A 4 -3.55 -6.34 -15.81
N GLU A 5 -3.09 -7.46 -15.25
CA GLU A 5 -3.40 -8.80 -15.74
C GLU A 5 -4.92 -9.07 -15.70
N HIS A 6 -5.59 -8.67 -14.61
CA HIS A 6 -7.05 -8.79 -14.50
C HIS A 6 -7.78 -7.86 -15.47
N VAL A 7 -7.32 -6.63 -15.64
CA VAL A 7 -7.88 -5.70 -16.62
C VAL A 7 -7.78 -6.26 -18.02
N LEU A 8 -6.61 -6.74 -18.42
CA LEU A 8 -6.41 -7.36 -19.73
C LEU A 8 -7.30 -8.59 -19.92
N ALA A 9 -7.37 -9.45 -18.91
CA ALA A 9 -8.21 -10.64 -18.96
C ALA A 9 -9.69 -10.27 -19.11
N ALA A 10 -10.17 -9.26 -18.36
CA ALA A 10 -11.55 -8.79 -18.45
C ALA A 10 -11.89 -8.22 -19.85
N ILE A 11 -11.02 -7.39 -20.41
CA ILE A 11 -11.23 -6.79 -21.73
C ILE A 11 -11.20 -7.87 -22.83
N ARG A 12 -10.29 -8.84 -22.74
CA ARG A 12 -10.15 -9.94 -23.71
C ARG A 12 -11.35 -10.90 -23.74
N VAL A 13 -12.19 -10.90 -22.74
CA VAL A 13 -13.46 -11.64 -22.78
C VAL A 13 -14.37 -11.10 -23.90
N GLN A 14 -14.40 -9.79 -24.10
CA GLN A 14 -15.19 -9.14 -25.14
C GLN A 14 -14.40 -8.90 -26.43
N PHE A 15 -13.12 -8.60 -26.31
CA PHE A 15 -12.20 -8.27 -27.40
C PHE A 15 -10.99 -9.21 -27.36
N PRO A 16 -11.08 -10.46 -27.91
CA PRO A 16 -10.05 -11.47 -27.75
C PRO A 16 -8.64 -11.06 -28.21
N ASP A 17 -8.55 -10.20 -29.23
CA ASP A 17 -7.31 -9.71 -29.81
C ASP A 17 -6.78 -8.43 -29.11
N PHE A 18 -7.44 -7.97 -28.05
CA PHE A 18 -7.05 -6.75 -27.34
C PHE A 18 -5.63 -6.87 -26.77
N GLY A 19 -4.77 -5.94 -27.15
CA GLY A 19 -3.38 -5.92 -26.71
C GLY A 19 -2.59 -7.17 -27.13
N SER A 20 -2.87 -7.72 -28.31
CA SER A 20 -2.15 -8.87 -28.87
C SER A 20 -0.65 -8.61 -28.99
N ASP A 21 -0.25 -7.34 -29.15
CA ASP A 21 1.13 -6.89 -29.25
C ASP A 21 1.81 -6.68 -27.87
N PHE A 22 1.06 -6.86 -26.78
CA PHE A 22 1.66 -6.85 -25.45
C PHE A 22 2.45 -8.16 -25.30
N GLU A 23 3.78 -8.05 -25.20
CA GLU A 23 4.62 -9.15 -24.76
C GLU A 23 4.02 -9.81 -23.51
N ASN A 24 4.11 -11.12 -23.39
CA ASN A 24 3.36 -11.97 -22.45
C ASN A 24 3.43 -11.57 -20.97
N GLU A 25 4.13 -10.50 -20.60
CA GLU A 25 4.21 -10.01 -19.23
C GLU A 25 3.96 -8.49 -19.17
N PRO A 26 3.11 -8.02 -18.23
CA PRO A 26 2.98 -6.60 -17.94
C PRO A 26 4.35 -6.01 -17.55
N SER A 27 4.63 -4.81 -18.04
CA SER A 27 5.82 -4.08 -17.62
C SER A 27 5.84 -3.89 -16.11
N ALA A 28 7.02 -3.92 -15.52
CA ALA A 28 7.20 -3.54 -14.13
C ALA A 28 6.82 -2.06 -13.85
N ASN A 29 6.75 -1.22 -14.90
CA ASN A 29 6.29 0.16 -14.80
C ASN A 29 4.76 0.25 -14.93
N PRO A 30 4.01 0.60 -13.86
CA PRO A 30 2.56 0.74 -13.91
C PRO A 30 2.09 1.79 -14.92
N MET A 31 2.83 2.89 -15.08
CA MET A 31 2.46 3.96 -16.01
C MET A 31 2.60 3.53 -17.46
N LEU A 32 3.62 2.73 -17.78
CA LEU A 32 3.76 2.16 -19.12
C LEU A 32 2.60 1.20 -19.44
N ASN A 33 2.17 0.42 -18.45
CA ASN A 33 1.00 -0.45 -18.60
C ASN A 33 -0.29 0.36 -18.82
N VAL A 34 -0.48 1.46 -18.08
CA VAL A 34 -1.61 2.39 -18.32
C VAL A 34 -1.56 2.91 -19.74
N LYS A 35 -0.42 3.43 -20.18
CA LYS A 35 -0.26 3.98 -21.53
C LYS A 35 -0.58 2.93 -22.60
N ARG A 36 0.01 1.74 -22.52
CA ARG A 36 -0.28 0.63 -23.46
C ARG A 36 -1.76 0.26 -23.47
N LEU A 37 -2.37 0.17 -22.27
CA LEU A 37 -3.79 -0.16 -22.13
C LEU A 37 -4.68 0.90 -22.82
N THR A 38 -4.40 2.19 -22.59
CA THR A 38 -5.19 3.29 -23.15
C THR A 38 -4.98 3.43 -24.65
N GLU A 39 -3.77 3.22 -25.16
CA GLU A 39 -3.48 3.18 -26.60
C GLU A 39 -4.25 2.02 -27.28
N ALA A 40 -4.15 0.79 -26.76
CA ALA A 40 -4.89 -0.35 -27.31
C ALA A 40 -6.42 -0.16 -27.19
N ALA A 41 -6.89 0.46 -26.11
CA ALA A 41 -8.31 0.78 -25.96
C ALA A 41 -8.80 1.79 -27.02
N GLY A 42 -7.93 2.73 -27.43
CA GLY A 42 -8.21 3.68 -28.50
C GLY A 42 -8.34 3.04 -29.89
N GLU A 43 -7.73 1.87 -30.11
CA GLU A 43 -7.80 1.12 -31.35
C GLU A 43 -9.11 0.32 -31.49
N VAL A 44 -9.82 0.08 -30.41
CA VAL A 44 -11.14 -0.59 -30.42
C VAL A 44 -12.16 0.33 -31.08
N LYS A 45 -12.77 -0.13 -32.15
CA LYS A 45 -13.71 0.69 -32.95
C LYS A 45 -15.07 0.92 -32.27
N GLU A 46 -15.49 0.01 -31.42
CA GLU A 46 -16.77 0.08 -30.71
C GLU A 46 -16.57 0.74 -29.35
N PRO A 47 -17.44 1.70 -28.94
CA PRO A 47 -17.39 2.24 -27.60
C PRO A 47 -17.76 1.17 -26.58
N PHE A 48 -17.03 1.15 -25.45
CA PHE A 48 -17.29 0.21 -24.37
C PHE A 48 -17.17 0.85 -22.99
N ASN A 49 -17.82 0.24 -22.01
CA ASN A 49 -17.74 0.65 -20.60
C ASN A 49 -16.68 -0.19 -19.90
N PHE A 50 -15.76 0.47 -19.22
CA PHE A 50 -14.80 -0.17 -18.34
C PHE A 50 -15.21 0.09 -16.89
N VAL A 51 -15.61 -0.98 -16.18
CA VAL A 51 -16.13 -0.88 -14.82
C VAL A 51 -15.10 -1.40 -13.85
N ILE A 52 -14.73 -0.56 -12.88
CA ILE A 52 -13.88 -0.94 -11.72
C ILE A 52 -14.78 -0.97 -10.50
N ASP A 53 -15.11 -2.15 -10.02
CA ASP A 53 -15.87 -2.34 -8.80
C ASP A 53 -14.92 -2.56 -7.62
N ASN A 54 -15.24 -1.93 -6.47
CA ASN A 54 -14.38 -1.91 -5.29
C ASN A 54 -12.95 -1.47 -5.61
N GLY A 55 -12.80 -0.39 -6.39
CA GLY A 55 -11.50 0.20 -6.69
C GLY A 55 -10.68 0.34 -5.40
N PRO A 56 -9.37 0.08 -5.46
CA PRO A 56 -8.53 0.02 -4.26
C PRO A 56 -8.62 1.29 -3.45
N THR A 57 -8.64 1.11 -2.15
CA THR A 57 -8.67 2.17 -1.16
C THR A 57 -7.38 2.99 -1.21
N ASP A 58 -7.50 4.26 -0.96
CA ASP A 58 -6.57 5.39 -0.80
C ASP A 58 -5.05 5.14 -0.59
N SER A 59 -4.43 4.16 -1.25
CA SER A 59 -2.98 4.23 -1.41
C SER A 59 -2.65 5.25 -2.51
N LEU A 60 -1.66 6.08 -2.27
CA LEU A 60 -1.21 7.13 -3.19
C LEU A 60 -0.88 6.56 -4.59
N GLU A 61 -0.35 5.35 -4.64
CA GLU A 61 0.01 4.62 -5.88
C GLU A 61 -1.19 4.28 -6.73
N VAL A 62 -2.22 3.79 -6.09
CA VAL A 62 -3.45 3.44 -6.79
C VAL A 62 -4.17 4.69 -7.26
N SER A 63 -4.12 5.78 -6.48
CA SER A 63 -4.67 7.06 -6.91
C SER A 63 -3.91 7.60 -8.12
N THR A 64 -2.59 7.45 -8.19
CA THR A 64 -1.76 7.89 -9.33
C THR A 64 -2.05 7.08 -10.60
N VAL A 65 -2.16 5.75 -10.49
CA VAL A 65 -2.52 4.87 -11.62
C VAL A 65 -3.95 5.15 -12.08
N ALA A 66 -4.90 5.28 -11.16
CA ALA A 66 -6.29 5.61 -11.48
C ALA A 66 -6.39 7.00 -12.14
N GLN A 67 -5.62 7.98 -11.64
CA GLN A 67 -5.52 9.32 -12.20
C GLN A 67 -5.01 9.27 -13.64
N ALA A 68 -3.93 8.54 -13.90
CA ALA A 68 -3.38 8.37 -15.22
C ALA A 68 -4.35 7.65 -16.16
N MET A 69 -5.06 6.64 -15.68
CA MET A 69 -6.12 6.00 -16.47
C MET A 69 -7.19 6.99 -16.88
N ILE A 70 -7.61 7.89 -15.99
CA ILE A 70 -8.62 8.93 -16.29
C ILE A 70 -8.05 9.94 -17.29
N ASP A 71 -6.81 10.39 -17.10
CA ASP A 71 -6.18 11.43 -17.94
C ASP A 71 -5.93 10.98 -19.38
N PHE A 72 -5.61 9.69 -19.57
CA PHE A 72 -5.30 9.12 -20.90
C PHE A 72 -6.42 8.29 -21.50
N LEU A 73 -7.61 8.30 -20.92
CA LEU A 73 -8.73 7.51 -21.40
C LEU A 73 -9.16 7.97 -22.80
N PRO A 74 -9.21 7.08 -23.80
CA PRO A 74 -9.69 7.44 -25.13
C PRO A 74 -11.20 7.66 -25.16
N ASN A 75 -11.68 8.46 -26.12
CA ASN A 75 -13.07 8.91 -26.22
C ASN A 75 -14.11 7.77 -26.42
N ASN A 76 -13.67 6.59 -26.84
CA ASN A 76 -14.50 5.41 -27.03
C ASN A 76 -14.65 4.57 -25.75
N VAL A 77 -14.03 4.95 -24.65
CA VAL A 77 -14.11 4.25 -23.36
C VAL A 77 -14.80 5.10 -22.31
N HIS A 78 -15.83 4.55 -21.68
CA HIS A 78 -16.46 5.12 -20.49
C HIS A 78 -15.97 4.38 -19.26
N LEU A 79 -15.24 5.08 -18.39
CA LEU A 79 -14.76 4.53 -17.13
C LEU A 79 -15.79 4.73 -16.03
N VAL A 80 -16.25 3.63 -15.45
CA VAL A 80 -17.14 3.62 -14.29
C VAL A 80 -16.36 3.11 -13.09
N ILE A 81 -16.20 3.93 -12.05
CA ILE A 81 -15.52 3.54 -10.82
C ILE A 81 -16.54 3.48 -9.70
N VAL A 82 -16.75 2.28 -9.16
CA VAL A 82 -17.61 2.05 -8.00
C VAL A 82 -16.73 2.03 -6.76
N ARG A 83 -17.03 2.92 -5.80
CA ARG A 83 -16.25 3.06 -4.55
C ARG A 83 -17.19 3.33 -3.39
N ARG A 84 -16.76 2.97 -2.18
CA ARG A 84 -17.50 3.23 -0.94
C ARG A 84 -17.27 4.63 -0.39
N VAL A 85 -16.10 5.20 -0.65
CA VAL A 85 -15.69 6.51 -0.14
C VAL A 85 -15.40 7.45 -1.30
N THR A 86 -15.78 8.70 -1.16
CA THR A 86 -15.42 9.73 -2.14
C THR A 86 -13.89 9.82 -2.25
N PRO A 87 -13.32 9.78 -3.46
CA PRO A 87 -11.88 9.86 -3.62
C PRO A 87 -11.34 11.18 -3.10
N THR A 88 -10.20 11.15 -2.44
CA THR A 88 -9.48 12.34 -1.96
C THR A 88 -8.86 13.15 -3.10
N THR A 89 -8.71 12.53 -4.28
CA THR A 89 -8.21 13.18 -5.49
C THR A 89 -9.19 14.26 -5.95
N SER A 90 -8.70 15.43 -6.33
CA SER A 90 -9.53 16.54 -6.83
C SER A 90 -10.21 16.16 -8.14
N LEU A 91 -11.48 15.78 -8.05
CA LEU A 91 -12.34 15.53 -9.21
C LEU A 91 -12.88 16.84 -9.83
N ALA A 92 -12.61 17.99 -9.21
CA ALA A 92 -13.12 19.27 -9.64
C ALA A 92 -12.75 19.63 -11.08
N ARG A 93 -11.54 19.25 -11.53
CA ARG A 93 -11.08 19.46 -12.91
C ARG A 93 -11.98 18.75 -13.93
N TYR A 94 -12.30 17.47 -13.68
CA TYR A 94 -13.12 16.67 -14.61
C TYR A 94 -14.57 17.09 -14.57
N ALA A 95 -15.08 17.45 -13.40
CA ALA A 95 -16.43 17.99 -13.26
C ALA A 95 -16.56 19.33 -14.01
N SER A 96 -15.58 20.21 -13.95
CA SER A 96 -15.59 21.50 -14.67
C SER A 96 -15.52 21.34 -16.20
N LEU A 97 -14.93 20.26 -16.69
CA LEU A 97 -14.87 19.92 -18.12
C LEU A 97 -16.11 19.16 -18.61
N GLY A 98 -17.05 18.84 -17.73
CA GLY A 98 -18.24 18.04 -18.09
C GLY A 98 -17.96 16.56 -18.36
N ASN A 99 -16.77 16.08 -18.03
CA ASN A 99 -16.31 14.71 -18.28
C ASN A 99 -16.53 13.76 -17.09
N LEU A 100 -17.18 14.23 -16.02
CA LEU A 100 -17.46 13.44 -14.82
C LEU A 100 -18.94 13.52 -14.46
N SER A 101 -19.56 12.35 -14.30
CA SER A 101 -20.85 12.20 -13.63
C SER A 101 -20.62 11.52 -12.28
N LEU A 102 -21.02 12.16 -11.21
CA LEU A 102 -20.94 11.62 -9.86
C LEU A 102 -22.31 11.06 -9.48
N ILE A 103 -22.35 9.74 -9.22
CA ILE A 103 -23.53 9.05 -8.69
C ILE A 103 -23.25 8.80 -7.21
N THR A 104 -24.06 9.40 -6.35
CA THR A 104 -23.90 9.31 -4.89
C THR A 104 -24.77 8.20 -4.31
N SER A 105 -24.55 7.86 -3.03
CA SER A 105 -25.41 6.92 -2.32
C SER A 105 -26.87 7.38 -2.26
N GLN A 106 -27.14 8.67 -2.36
CA GLN A 106 -28.50 9.21 -2.40
C GLN A 106 -29.20 8.91 -3.74
N ASP A 107 -28.43 8.98 -4.85
CA ASP A 107 -28.94 8.68 -6.19
C ASP A 107 -29.23 7.20 -6.39
N LEU A 108 -28.62 6.34 -5.58
CA LEU A 108 -28.75 4.88 -5.62
C LEU A 108 -29.83 4.34 -4.68
N LYS A 109 -30.48 5.18 -3.89
CA LYS A 109 -31.58 4.76 -3.02
C LYS A 109 -32.78 4.32 -3.85
N PHE A 110 -33.37 3.19 -3.46
CA PHE A 110 -34.63 2.75 -4.05
C PHE A 110 -35.80 3.66 -3.67
N SER A 111 -36.61 4.00 -4.64
CA SER A 111 -37.92 4.62 -4.49
C SER A 111 -38.95 3.62 -3.95
N GLU A 112 -40.12 4.11 -3.54
CA GLU A 112 -41.22 3.25 -3.07
C GLU A 112 -41.65 2.22 -4.10
N ASP A 113 -41.71 2.63 -5.37
CA ASP A 113 -42.06 1.74 -6.49
C ASP A 113 -41.03 0.65 -6.71
N GLU A 114 -39.74 0.98 -6.60
CA GLU A 114 -38.66 0.01 -6.72
C GLU A 114 -38.64 -0.97 -5.55
N VAL A 115 -38.88 -0.50 -4.32
CA VAL A 115 -39.02 -1.37 -3.14
C VAL A 115 -40.20 -2.33 -3.28
N SER A 116 -41.37 -1.82 -3.72
CA SER A 116 -42.55 -2.65 -3.99
C SER A 116 -42.26 -3.75 -5.03
N ARG A 117 -41.56 -3.37 -6.10
CA ARG A 117 -41.20 -4.33 -7.16
C ARG A 117 -40.21 -5.39 -6.68
N VAL A 118 -39.27 -5.04 -5.83
CA VAL A 118 -38.37 -6.01 -5.22
C VAL A 118 -39.10 -6.94 -4.26
N ALA A 119 -40.09 -6.45 -3.51
CA ALA A 119 -40.92 -7.24 -2.64
C ALA A 119 -41.75 -8.27 -3.44
N GLU A 120 -42.40 -7.85 -4.51
CA GLU A 120 -43.11 -8.74 -5.44
C GLU A 120 -42.22 -9.84 -6.04
N LEU A 121 -41.02 -9.47 -6.50
CA LEU A 121 -40.05 -10.41 -7.05
C LEU A 121 -39.57 -11.45 -6.03
N ASN A 122 -39.58 -11.13 -4.73
CA ASN A 122 -39.26 -12.04 -3.66
C ASN A 122 -40.51 -12.80 -3.11
N GLY A 123 -41.70 -12.61 -3.71
CA GLY A 123 -42.93 -13.32 -3.33
C GLY A 123 -43.55 -12.78 -2.02
N VAL A 124 -43.36 -11.52 -1.73
CA VAL A 124 -43.94 -10.84 -0.56
C VAL A 124 -45.21 -10.09 -1.01
N ASP A 125 -46.32 -10.34 -0.35
CA ASP A 125 -47.59 -9.67 -0.67
C ASP A 125 -47.57 -8.18 -0.31
N GLU A 126 -48.27 -7.32 -1.06
CA GLU A 126 -48.33 -5.86 -0.87
C GLU A 126 -48.68 -5.43 0.58
N VAL A 127 -49.49 -6.21 1.27
CA VAL A 127 -49.92 -5.94 2.66
C VAL A 127 -48.79 -6.19 3.65
N GLU A 128 -47.94 -7.17 3.40
CA GLU A 128 -46.77 -7.49 4.21
C GLU A 128 -45.58 -6.59 3.85
N ALA A 129 -45.51 -6.15 2.61
CA ALA A 129 -44.41 -5.33 2.12
C ALA A 129 -44.45 -3.90 2.64
N ASN A 130 -45.62 -3.36 3.09
CA ASN A 130 -45.80 -1.94 3.45
C ASN A 130 -44.58 -1.08 3.07
N SER A 131 -44.48 -0.75 1.77
CA SER A 131 -43.28 -0.18 1.14
C SER A 131 -42.73 1.05 1.87
N SER A 132 -43.61 1.88 2.44
CA SER A 132 -43.22 3.04 3.25
C SER A 132 -42.44 2.64 4.52
N ARG A 133 -42.86 1.56 5.21
CA ARG A 133 -42.16 1.05 6.40
C ARG A 133 -40.84 0.36 6.04
N LEU A 134 -40.76 -0.32 4.91
CA LEU A 134 -39.53 -0.91 4.40
C LEU A 134 -38.52 0.19 4.03
N ILE A 135 -38.99 1.27 3.40
CA ILE A 135 -38.14 2.42 3.07
C ILE A 135 -37.64 3.11 4.32
N GLU A 136 -38.50 3.41 5.29
CA GLU A 136 -38.10 4.02 6.57
C GLU A 136 -37.03 3.21 7.29
N ARG A 137 -37.12 1.87 7.26
CA ARG A 137 -36.20 0.97 7.94
C ARG A 137 -34.90 0.73 7.18
N CYS A 138 -34.98 0.63 5.86
CA CYS A 138 -33.84 0.38 4.98
C CYS A 138 -33.22 1.67 4.46
N GLU A 139 -33.79 2.85 4.76
CA GLU A 139 -33.39 4.12 4.18
C GLU A 139 -33.28 4.10 2.63
N GLY A 140 -34.02 3.21 1.99
CA GLY A 140 -33.96 2.99 0.54
C GLY A 140 -32.72 2.24 0.05
N TRP A 141 -31.92 1.67 0.93
CA TRP A 141 -30.69 0.94 0.53
C TRP A 141 -31.03 -0.38 -0.20
N PRO A 142 -30.62 -0.57 -1.47
CA PRO A 142 -31.00 -1.71 -2.28
C PRO A 142 -30.69 -3.07 -1.63
N ALA A 143 -29.48 -3.21 -1.06
CA ALA A 143 -29.09 -4.45 -0.40
C ALA A 143 -29.94 -4.74 0.85
N ALA A 144 -30.26 -3.72 1.66
CA ALA A 144 -31.10 -3.87 2.82
C ALA A 144 -32.54 -4.25 2.43
N VAL A 145 -33.10 -3.59 1.40
CA VAL A 145 -34.41 -3.91 0.84
C VAL A 145 -34.48 -5.35 0.36
N GLN A 146 -33.51 -5.79 -0.41
CA GLN A 146 -33.42 -7.16 -0.92
C GLN A 146 -33.36 -8.18 0.20
N MET A 147 -32.58 -7.92 1.23
CA MET A 147 -32.43 -8.84 2.36
C MET A 147 -33.71 -8.88 3.22
N MET A 148 -34.32 -7.73 3.52
CA MET A 148 -35.56 -7.68 4.30
C MET A 148 -36.73 -8.36 3.58
N THR A 149 -36.91 -8.10 2.30
CA THR A 149 -37.98 -8.77 1.53
C THR A 149 -37.79 -10.28 1.48
N ARG A 150 -36.57 -10.79 1.35
CA ARG A 150 -36.27 -12.22 1.45
C ARG A 150 -36.53 -12.80 2.84
N SER A 151 -36.27 -12.02 3.90
CA SER A 151 -36.54 -12.42 5.28
C SER A 151 -38.05 -12.55 5.53
N ILE A 152 -38.82 -11.57 5.06
CA ILE A 152 -40.29 -11.57 5.12
C ILE A 152 -40.85 -12.80 4.37
N ALA A 153 -40.39 -13.04 3.15
CA ALA A 153 -40.80 -14.19 2.34
C ALA A 153 -40.55 -15.55 3.01
N ARG A 154 -39.59 -15.61 3.94
CA ARG A 154 -39.28 -16.80 4.76
C ARG A 154 -40.12 -16.91 6.04
N GLY A 155 -41.07 -16.02 6.27
CA GLY A 155 -41.99 -16.04 7.41
C GLY A 155 -41.39 -15.58 8.75
N GLN A 156 -40.34 -14.77 8.72
CA GLN A 156 -39.75 -14.19 9.93
C GLN A 156 -40.55 -12.96 10.38
N GLN A 157 -41.11 -13.00 11.60
CA GLN A 157 -42.02 -11.97 12.10
C GLN A 157 -41.31 -10.64 12.42
N HIS A 158 -41.96 -9.52 12.10
CA HIS A 158 -41.49 -8.13 12.27
C HIS A 158 -41.25 -7.65 13.72
N SER A 159 -41.71 -8.41 14.73
CA SER A 159 -41.77 -7.94 16.13
C SER A 159 -40.45 -7.86 16.89
N GLN A 160 -39.33 -8.38 16.33
CA GLN A 160 -38.02 -8.35 16.99
C GLN A 160 -37.13 -7.16 16.59
N PHE A 161 -37.64 -6.25 15.74
CA PHE A 161 -36.87 -5.12 15.24
C PHE A 161 -36.94 -3.83 16.08
N GLU A 162 -37.65 -3.87 17.20
CA GLU A 162 -37.66 -2.75 18.14
C GLU A 162 -36.50 -2.91 19.11
N MET A 163 -35.36 -2.34 18.83
CA MET A 163 -34.47 -1.83 19.90
C MET A 163 -33.26 -1.04 19.36
N SER A 164 -33.21 0.19 19.81
CA SER A 164 -32.04 1.01 20.17
C SER A 164 -30.98 1.35 19.14
N SER A 165 -30.90 2.65 18.89
CA SER A 165 -29.71 3.46 18.72
C SER A 165 -28.51 2.88 17.95
N ALA A 166 -28.15 3.54 16.86
CA ALA A 166 -26.85 3.55 16.20
C ALA A 166 -26.45 2.30 15.41
N SER A 167 -27.31 1.36 15.12
CA SER A 167 -26.94 0.20 14.32
C SER A 167 -27.48 0.35 12.90
N ASN A 168 -26.57 0.26 11.93
CA ASN A 168 -26.90 0.14 10.53
C ASN A 168 -27.94 -0.98 10.34
N PRO A 169 -29.09 -0.76 9.63
CA PRO A 169 -30.11 -1.78 9.42
C PRO A 169 -29.55 -3.11 8.87
N LEU A 170 -28.50 -3.06 8.08
CA LEU A 170 -27.82 -4.25 7.55
C LEU A 170 -27.08 -5.03 8.63
N SER A 171 -26.54 -4.39 9.66
CA SER A 171 -25.92 -5.06 10.80
C SER A 171 -26.95 -5.85 11.62
N ILE A 172 -28.14 -5.27 11.79
CA ILE A 172 -29.26 -5.96 12.46
C ILE A 172 -29.69 -7.17 11.66
N LEU A 173 -29.79 -7.01 10.34
CA LEU A 173 -30.19 -8.08 9.44
C LEU A 173 -29.15 -9.20 9.36
N ALA A 174 -27.87 -8.85 9.37
CA ALA A 174 -26.79 -9.82 9.44
C ALA A 174 -26.87 -10.64 10.72
N LEU A 175 -27.14 -9.99 11.86
CA LEU A 175 -27.37 -10.64 13.15
C LEU A 175 -28.58 -11.58 13.15
N GLU A 176 -29.70 -11.16 12.56
CA GLU A 176 -30.89 -12.00 12.46
C GLU A 176 -30.67 -13.22 11.56
N THR A 177 -30.07 -12.98 10.38
CA THR A 177 -29.71 -14.08 9.48
C THR A 177 -28.77 -15.05 10.16
N PHE A 178 -27.76 -14.55 10.88
CA PHE A 178 -26.86 -15.37 11.68
C PHE A 178 -27.61 -16.13 12.78
N ASN A 179 -28.52 -15.47 13.51
CA ASN A 179 -29.31 -16.09 14.58
C ASN A 179 -30.30 -17.16 14.08
N SER A 180 -30.73 -17.08 12.82
CA SER A 180 -31.59 -18.10 12.19
C SER A 180 -30.85 -19.37 11.80
N LEU A 181 -29.52 -19.36 11.76
CA LEU A 181 -28.71 -20.52 11.41
C LEU A 181 -28.76 -21.60 12.53
N ASN A 182 -28.52 -22.85 12.15
CA ASN A 182 -28.29 -23.93 13.09
C ASN A 182 -26.97 -23.74 13.85
N ALA A 183 -26.80 -24.44 14.97
CA ALA A 183 -25.63 -24.30 15.84
C ALA A 183 -24.29 -24.58 15.13
N GLU A 184 -24.26 -25.58 14.24
CA GLU A 184 -23.09 -25.95 13.47
C GLU A 184 -22.64 -24.81 12.53
N ASN A 185 -23.57 -24.25 11.72
CA ASN A 185 -23.28 -23.16 10.80
C ASN A 185 -22.92 -21.87 11.55
N LYS A 186 -23.55 -21.59 12.70
CA LYS A 186 -23.16 -20.48 13.57
C LYS A 186 -21.71 -20.61 14.01
N SER A 187 -21.31 -21.79 14.49
CA SER A 187 -19.93 -22.05 14.91
C SER A 187 -18.94 -21.85 13.75
N LYS A 188 -19.23 -22.40 12.57
CA LYS A 188 -18.37 -22.26 11.39
C LYS A 188 -18.22 -20.81 10.95
N ILE A 189 -19.31 -20.05 10.85
CA ILE A 189 -19.27 -18.64 10.48
C ILE A 189 -18.55 -17.81 11.54
N SER A 190 -18.81 -18.06 12.85
CA SER A 190 -18.12 -17.35 13.94
C SER A 190 -16.61 -17.50 13.87
N ARG A 191 -16.11 -18.68 13.52
CA ARG A 191 -14.68 -18.92 13.32
C ARG A 191 -14.14 -18.21 12.07
N LEU A 192 -14.86 -18.26 10.95
CA LEU A 192 -14.45 -17.57 9.73
C LEU A 192 -14.41 -16.05 9.89
N LEU A 193 -15.27 -15.47 10.74
CA LEU A 193 -15.27 -14.04 11.07
C LEU A 193 -14.03 -13.56 11.83
N LEU A 194 -13.13 -14.44 12.24
CA LEU A 194 -11.82 -14.05 12.80
C LEU A 194 -10.92 -13.35 11.77
N ILE A 195 -11.23 -13.48 10.47
CA ILE A 195 -10.49 -12.87 9.36
C ILE A 195 -11.47 -12.31 8.33
N GLU A 196 -11.17 -11.15 7.79
CA GLU A 196 -12.03 -10.50 6.80
C GLU A 196 -12.00 -11.18 5.43
N GLU A 197 -10.81 -11.63 5.03
CA GLU A 197 -10.57 -12.28 3.74
C GLU A 197 -9.82 -13.60 3.93
N PHE A 198 -10.20 -14.63 3.19
CA PHE A 198 -9.56 -15.94 3.26
C PHE A 198 -9.62 -16.67 1.93
N ASP A 199 -8.67 -17.53 1.68
CA ASP A 199 -8.70 -18.55 0.64
C ASP A 199 -9.13 -19.91 1.25
N LEU A 200 -9.16 -20.96 0.43
CA LEU A 200 -9.55 -22.30 0.90
C LEU A 200 -8.53 -22.89 1.89
N GLU A 201 -7.24 -22.57 1.78
CA GLU A 201 -6.22 -23.04 2.71
C GLU A 201 -6.40 -22.40 4.08
N VAL A 202 -6.64 -21.10 4.12
CA VAL A 202 -6.93 -20.36 5.34
C VAL A 202 -8.25 -20.82 5.96
N ALA A 203 -9.29 -21.04 5.15
CA ALA A 203 -10.55 -21.60 5.61
C ALA A 203 -10.38 -23.00 6.25
N ALA A 204 -9.52 -23.83 5.67
CA ALA A 204 -9.21 -25.16 6.22
C ALA A 204 -8.49 -25.06 7.58
N ILE A 205 -7.61 -24.10 7.77
CA ILE A 205 -6.94 -23.86 9.06
C ILE A 205 -7.94 -23.41 10.12
N ILE A 206 -8.85 -22.49 9.75
CA ILE A 206 -9.84 -21.92 10.66
C ILE A 206 -10.90 -22.96 11.06
N LEU A 207 -11.41 -23.71 10.10
CA LEU A 207 -12.49 -24.68 10.34
C LEU A 207 -11.98 -26.03 10.86
N GLY A 208 -10.72 -26.39 10.59
CA GLY A 208 -10.13 -27.66 11.02
C GLY A 208 -10.91 -28.86 10.48
N GLU A 209 -11.35 -29.75 11.38
CA GLU A 209 -12.12 -30.96 11.00
C GLU A 209 -13.50 -30.65 10.39
N ASP A 210 -14.04 -29.45 10.66
CA ASP A 210 -15.32 -29.00 10.12
C ASP A 210 -15.18 -28.39 8.71
N PHE A 211 -13.97 -28.38 8.13
CA PHE A 211 -13.73 -27.83 6.80
C PHE A 211 -14.41 -28.65 5.70
N SER A 212 -15.08 -27.94 4.82
CA SER A 212 -15.62 -28.50 3.58
C SER A 212 -15.58 -27.42 2.50
N GLU A 213 -14.90 -27.68 1.41
CA GLU A 213 -14.85 -26.78 0.27
C GLU A 213 -16.26 -26.48 -0.28
N SER A 214 -17.13 -27.50 -0.31
CA SER A 214 -18.52 -27.33 -0.75
C SER A 214 -19.31 -26.38 0.15
N TYR A 215 -19.04 -26.37 1.46
CA TYR A 215 -19.66 -25.43 2.40
C TYR A 215 -19.21 -24.00 2.14
N VAL A 216 -17.91 -23.77 1.97
CA VAL A 216 -17.35 -22.43 1.69
C VAL A 216 -17.88 -21.89 0.36
N ASN A 217 -17.89 -22.73 -0.68
CA ASN A 217 -18.45 -22.36 -1.98
C ASN A 217 -19.96 -22.06 -1.90
N LYS A 218 -20.71 -22.79 -1.07
CA LYS A 218 -22.12 -22.52 -0.85
C LYS A 218 -22.36 -21.19 -0.15
N LEU A 219 -21.55 -20.85 0.88
CA LEU A 219 -21.63 -19.53 1.53
C LEU A 219 -21.45 -18.39 0.52
N ALA A 220 -20.54 -18.56 -0.44
CA ALA A 220 -20.31 -17.59 -1.49
C ALA A 220 -21.46 -17.54 -2.52
N THR A 221 -22.02 -18.70 -2.88
CA THR A 221 -23.17 -18.78 -3.80
C THR A 221 -24.43 -18.18 -3.19
N ASP A 222 -24.65 -18.41 -1.90
CA ASP A 222 -25.77 -17.81 -1.16
C ASP A 222 -25.61 -16.27 -1.06
N GLY A 223 -24.37 -15.75 -1.16
CA GLY A 223 -24.04 -14.32 -1.32
C GLY A 223 -24.43 -13.41 -0.15
N ILE A 224 -24.88 -13.97 0.97
CA ILE A 224 -25.34 -13.21 2.14
C ILE A 224 -24.16 -12.77 2.99
N PHE A 225 -23.25 -13.70 3.29
CA PHE A 225 -22.13 -13.45 4.17
C PHE A 225 -20.84 -13.17 3.42
N VAL A 226 -20.59 -13.89 2.32
CA VAL A 226 -19.31 -13.97 1.65
C VAL A 226 -19.47 -13.74 0.15
N SER A 227 -18.59 -12.93 -0.42
CA SER A 227 -18.38 -12.77 -1.86
C SER A 227 -17.07 -13.42 -2.30
N VAL A 228 -16.96 -13.78 -3.58
CA VAL A 228 -15.74 -14.35 -4.19
C VAL A 228 -15.18 -13.38 -5.20
N SER A 229 -13.89 -13.07 -5.11
CA SER A 229 -13.19 -12.36 -6.18
C SER A 229 -12.80 -13.31 -7.29
N SER A 230 -13.10 -12.95 -8.54
CA SER A 230 -12.69 -13.69 -9.73
C SER A 230 -11.25 -13.30 -10.10
N GLY A 231 -10.27 -14.02 -9.56
CA GLY A 231 -8.85 -13.87 -9.84
C GLY A 231 -8.16 -15.22 -10.04
N THR A 232 -6.85 -15.23 -10.22
CA THR A 232 -6.03 -16.45 -10.33
C THR A 232 -6.09 -17.33 -9.08
N SER A 233 -6.39 -16.74 -7.92
CA SER A 233 -6.75 -17.45 -6.67
C SER A 233 -8.13 -16.98 -6.20
N ARG A 234 -8.99 -17.93 -5.84
CA ARG A 234 -10.30 -17.62 -5.27
C ARG A 234 -10.12 -17.07 -3.86
N VAL A 235 -10.37 -15.77 -3.68
CA VAL A 235 -10.39 -15.12 -2.37
C VAL A 235 -11.83 -14.88 -1.98
N PHE A 236 -12.19 -15.34 -0.81
CA PHE A 236 -13.49 -15.16 -0.17
C PHE A 236 -13.39 -13.96 0.77
N ARG A 237 -14.34 -13.04 0.66
CA ARG A 237 -14.40 -11.84 1.52
C ARG A 237 -15.77 -11.74 2.14
N PHE A 238 -15.83 -11.48 3.44
CA PHE A 238 -17.10 -11.11 4.06
C PHE A 238 -17.60 -9.77 3.51
N ASN A 239 -18.93 -9.68 3.34
CA ASN A 239 -19.56 -8.37 3.12
C ASN A 239 -19.21 -7.48 4.32
N GLU A 240 -18.67 -6.29 4.08
CA GLU A 240 -18.13 -5.40 5.13
C GLU A 240 -19.17 -5.08 6.19
N ILE A 241 -20.41 -4.77 5.79
CA ILE A 241 -21.50 -4.45 6.71
C ILE A 241 -21.87 -5.65 7.57
N VAL A 242 -21.85 -6.84 6.96
CA VAL A 242 -22.06 -8.11 7.70
C VAL A 242 -20.92 -8.35 8.66
N TYR A 243 -19.67 -8.16 8.22
CA TYR A 243 -18.48 -8.33 9.04
C TYR A 243 -18.50 -7.40 10.26
N GLU A 244 -18.74 -6.08 10.03
CA GLU A 244 -18.86 -5.08 11.10
C GLU A 244 -20.03 -5.38 12.05
N GLY A 245 -21.19 -5.73 11.51
CA GLY A 245 -22.38 -6.06 12.30
C GLY A 245 -22.19 -7.30 13.17
N LEU A 246 -21.50 -8.30 12.68
CA LEU A 246 -21.22 -9.54 13.41
C LEU A 246 -19.96 -9.45 14.29
N ALA A 247 -19.00 -8.59 13.97
CA ALA A 247 -17.80 -8.37 14.78
C ALA A 247 -18.12 -7.72 16.15
N SER A 248 -19.23 -6.96 16.23
CA SER A 248 -19.70 -6.35 17.48
C SER A 248 -20.27 -7.38 18.47
N VAL A 249 -20.62 -8.58 17.99
CA VAL A 249 -21.09 -9.68 18.81
C VAL A 249 -19.88 -10.51 19.25
N LYS A 250 -19.74 -10.78 20.55
CA LYS A 250 -18.73 -11.74 21.06
C LYS A 250 -19.03 -13.12 20.50
N LEU A 251 -18.42 -13.45 19.38
CA LEU A 251 -18.58 -14.70 18.67
C LEU A 251 -17.46 -15.66 19.09
N GLY A 252 -17.82 -16.79 19.67
CA GLY A 252 -16.91 -17.89 19.96
C GLY A 252 -16.16 -17.83 21.30
N ASP A 253 -15.45 -18.92 21.57
CA ASP A 253 -14.55 -19.06 22.72
C ASP A 253 -13.24 -18.28 22.44
N GLN A 254 -12.85 -17.41 23.37
CA GLN A 254 -11.62 -16.63 23.26
C GLN A 254 -10.37 -17.52 23.18
N ALA A 255 -10.38 -18.67 23.88
CA ALA A 255 -9.28 -19.62 23.84
C ALA A 255 -9.17 -20.32 22.47
N GLU A 256 -10.30 -20.65 21.85
CA GLU A 256 -10.34 -21.20 20.49
C GLU A 256 -9.85 -20.16 19.46
N SER A 257 -10.29 -18.92 19.55
CA SER A 257 -9.84 -17.84 18.69
C SER A 257 -8.32 -17.64 18.74
N LYS A 258 -7.74 -17.63 19.94
CA LYS A 258 -6.28 -17.54 20.11
C LYS A 258 -5.53 -18.70 19.45
N ARG A 259 -6.01 -19.93 19.59
CA ARG A 259 -5.42 -21.11 18.92
C ARG A 259 -5.51 -21.02 17.40
N ILE A 260 -6.61 -20.52 16.87
CA ILE A 260 -6.75 -20.31 15.42
C ILE A 260 -5.76 -19.24 14.95
N TYR A 261 -5.63 -18.12 15.65
CA TYR A 261 -4.66 -17.08 15.33
C TYR A 261 -3.21 -17.60 15.37
N GLU A 262 -2.85 -18.46 16.32
CA GLU A 262 -1.54 -19.10 16.35
C GLU A 262 -1.29 -19.94 15.10
N LYS A 263 -2.25 -20.79 14.70
CA LYS A 263 -2.14 -21.59 13.47
C LYS A 263 -2.04 -20.72 12.20
N LEU A 264 -2.82 -19.64 12.14
CA LEU A 264 -2.74 -18.69 11.02
C LEU A 264 -1.38 -18.00 10.97
N SER A 265 -0.83 -17.63 12.13
CA SER A 265 0.50 -17.05 12.20
C SER A 265 1.58 -18.00 11.68
N ASP A 266 1.52 -19.28 12.04
CA ASP A 266 2.43 -20.33 11.53
C ASP A 266 2.35 -20.43 10.01
N HIS A 267 1.14 -20.49 9.48
CA HIS A 267 0.90 -20.57 8.04
C HIS A 267 1.51 -19.37 7.28
N PHE A 268 1.29 -18.15 7.77
CA PHE A 268 1.83 -16.97 7.11
C PHE A 268 3.34 -16.83 7.27
N LEU A 269 3.95 -17.29 8.37
CA LEU A 269 5.41 -17.38 8.50
C LEU A 269 6.00 -18.37 7.49
N LEU A 270 5.38 -19.53 7.32
CA LEU A 270 5.82 -20.51 6.32
C LEU A 270 5.72 -19.98 4.88
N LYS A 271 4.76 -19.10 4.61
CA LYS A 271 4.61 -18.42 3.32
C LYS A 271 5.50 -17.18 3.17
N GLY A 272 6.36 -16.86 4.14
CA GLY A 272 7.23 -15.68 4.13
C GLY A 272 6.47 -14.35 4.31
N ASN A 273 5.21 -14.38 4.80
CA ASN A 273 4.42 -13.18 5.04
C ASN A 273 4.45 -12.79 6.52
N SER A 274 5.60 -12.26 6.95
CA SER A 274 5.84 -11.87 8.35
C SER A 274 4.84 -10.82 8.85
N ASN A 275 4.34 -9.94 7.98
CA ASN A 275 3.38 -8.90 8.37
C ASN A 275 2.02 -9.49 8.78
N LYS A 276 1.43 -10.36 7.93
CA LYS A 276 0.19 -11.07 8.30
C LYS A 276 0.38 -11.98 9.50
N ALA A 277 1.54 -12.64 9.58
CA ALA A 277 1.87 -13.48 10.73
C ALA A 277 1.87 -12.69 12.04
N LEU A 278 2.52 -11.53 12.09
CA LEU A 278 2.53 -10.65 13.26
C LEU A 278 1.13 -10.19 13.64
N GLU A 279 0.29 -9.82 12.67
CA GLU A 279 -1.11 -9.46 12.96
C GLU A 279 -1.82 -10.56 13.76
N PHE A 280 -1.67 -11.83 13.37
CA PHE A 280 -2.30 -12.94 14.07
C PHE A 280 -1.60 -13.28 15.39
N ILE A 281 -0.28 -13.15 15.49
CA ILE A 281 0.45 -13.30 16.75
C ILE A 281 -0.08 -12.31 17.80
N PHE A 282 -0.30 -11.04 17.41
CA PHE A 282 -0.86 -10.03 18.31
C PHE A 282 -2.31 -10.32 18.68
N LYS A 283 -3.15 -10.78 17.73
CA LYS A 283 -4.52 -11.22 18.02
C LYS A 283 -4.57 -12.43 18.95
N SER A 284 -3.54 -13.27 18.94
CA SER A 284 -3.40 -14.39 19.90
C SER A 284 -2.88 -13.97 21.28
N GLU A 285 -2.43 -12.71 21.43
CA GLU A 285 -1.79 -12.16 22.63
C GLU A 285 -0.49 -12.88 23.02
N ASN A 286 0.19 -13.51 22.06
CA ASN A 286 1.48 -14.17 22.29
C ASN A 286 2.64 -13.17 22.06
N TYR A 287 2.79 -12.23 22.99
CA TYR A 287 3.74 -11.13 22.89
C TYR A 287 5.20 -11.57 22.82
N GLN A 288 5.57 -12.65 23.50
CA GLN A 288 6.94 -13.19 23.45
C GLN A 288 7.29 -13.66 22.04
N ARG A 289 6.37 -14.33 21.38
CA ARG A 289 6.54 -14.76 19.99
C ARG A 289 6.55 -13.55 19.03
N ALA A 290 5.69 -12.55 19.27
CA ALA A 290 5.67 -11.32 18.50
C ALA A 290 7.05 -10.65 18.51
N GLN A 291 7.70 -10.55 19.67
CA GLN A 291 9.04 -9.97 19.79
C GLN A 291 10.05 -10.74 18.95
N THR A 292 10.09 -12.07 19.04
CA THR A 292 11.04 -12.90 18.27
C THR A 292 10.85 -12.72 16.76
N VAL A 293 9.59 -12.68 16.29
CA VAL A 293 9.29 -12.48 14.87
C VAL A 293 9.62 -11.05 14.43
N LEU A 294 9.37 -10.05 15.27
CA LEU A 294 9.76 -8.66 14.99
C LEU A 294 11.28 -8.51 14.83
N GLU A 295 12.06 -9.07 15.75
CA GLU A 295 13.51 -9.01 15.71
C GLU A 295 14.09 -9.56 14.40
N THR A 296 13.48 -10.62 13.86
CA THR A 296 13.88 -11.23 12.58
C THR A 296 13.33 -10.50 11.36
N SER A 297 12.18 -9.83 11.46
CA SER A 297 11.45 -9.23 10.33
C SER A 297 11.65 -7.71 10.20
N ILE A 298 12.31 -7.07 11.15
CA ILE A 298 12.50 -5.60 11.18
C ILE A 298 13.11 -5.08 9.87
N ARG A 299 14.15 -5.77 9.39
CA ARG A 299 14.87 -5.39 8.17
C ARG A 299 14.04 -5.60 6.92
N GLU A 300 13.30 -6.71 6.87
CA GLU A 300 12.38 -6.98 5.77
C GLU A 300 11.31 -5.89 5.66
N MET A 301 10.68 -5.53 6.79
CA MET A 301 9.69 -4.45 6.84
C MET A 301 10.28 -3.08 6.50
N ALA A 302 11.47 -2.78 7.00
CA ALA A 302 12.19 -1.57 6.64
C ALA A 302 12.54 -1.54 5.14
N ALA A 303 12.97 -2.68 4.59
CA ALA A 303 13.34 -2.81 3.18
C ALA A 303 12.16 -2.62 2.22
N ILE A 304 10.92 -2.91 2.63
CA ILE A 304 9.70 -2.66 1.85
C ILE A 304 9.00 -1.35 2.20
N GLY A 305 9.64 -0.46 2.97
CA GLY A 305 9.10 0.87 3.27
C GLY A 305 7.95 0.91 4.28
N ARG A 306 7.73 -0.14 5.08
CA ARG A 306 6.61 -0.25 6.03
C ARG A 306 6.98 0.20 7.45
N GLY A 307 7.50 1.41 7.56
CA GLY A 307 7.80 2.02 8.86
C GLY A 307 6.57 2.21 9.77
N ASP A 308 5.39 2.42 9.19
CA ASP A 308 4.10 2.46 9.88
C ASP A 308 3.84 1.19 10.69
N LEU A 309 4.09 0.03 10.10
CA LEU A 309 3.92 -1.26 10.76
C LEU A 309 4.95 -1.48 11.86
N LEU A 310 6.21 -1.09 11.62
CA LEU A 310 7.25 -1.18 12.63
C LEU A 310 6.87 -0.39 13.89
N ILE A 311 6.40 0.84 13.74
CA ILE A 311 5.96 1.69 14.85
C ILE A 311 4.77 1.04 15.57
N LYS A 312 3.76 0.62 14.81
CA LYS A 312 2.56 -0.04 15.35
C LYS A 312 2.93 -1.26 16.18
N TRP A 313 3.75 -2.15 15.64
CA TRP A 313 4.08 -3.40 16.30
C TRP A 313 5.02 -3.22 17.50
N ALA A 314 5.90 -2.22 17.47
CA ALA A 314 6.74 -1.89 18.61
C ALA A 314 5.93 -1.53 19.86
N ASP A 315 4.78 -0.87 19.71
CA ASP A 315 3.90 -0.50 20.83
C ASP A 315 3.26 -1.69 21.53
N PHE A 316 3.11 -2.81 20.82
CA PHE A 316 2.51 -4.04 21.37
C PHE A 316 3.53 -4.96 22.06
N SER A 317 4.83 -4.68 22.02
CA SER A 317 5.80 -5.52 22.74
C SER A 317 5.56 -5.41 24.24
N GLY A 318 5.15 -6.52 24.86
CA GLY A 318 4.79 -6.56 26.29
C GLY A 318 5.97 -6.69 27.25
N ASP A 319 7.21 -6.68 26.74
CA ASP A 319 8.41 -6.78 27.57
C ASP A 319 8.77 -5.43 28.19
N SER A 320 8.52 -5.29 29.48
CA SER A 320 8.87 -4.11 30.28
C SER A 320 10.28 -4.17 30.86
N SER A 321 11.11 -5.16 30.45
CA SER A 321 12.52 -5.19 30.81
C SER A 321 13.29 -4.04 30.16
N MET A 322 14.43 -3.68 30.71
CA MET A 322 15.32 -2.67 30.11
C MET A 322 15.70 -3.06 28.66
N HIS A 323 15.93 -4.34 28.39
CA HIS A 323 16.25 -4.85 27.07
C HIS A 323 15.05 -4.71 26.11
N GLY A 324 13.84 -5.06 26.55
CA GLY A 324 12.61 -4.89 25.79
C GLY A 324 12.34 -3.42 25.44
N GLU A 325 12.54 -2.49 26.37
CA GLU A 325 12.36 -1.05 26.10
C GLU A 325 13.40 -0.51 25.11
N VAL A 326 14.67 -0.96 25.17
CA VAL A 326 15.69 -0.60 24.18
C VAL A 326 15.32 -1.14 22.79
N MET A 327 14.89 -2.40 22.70
CA MET A 327 14.46 -3.01 21.44
C MET A 327 13.26 -2.28 20.85
N LYS A 328 12.26 -1.97 21.66
CA LYS A 328 11.08 -1.20 21.27
C LYS A 328 11.45 0.16 20.69
N LYS A 329 12.35 0.90 21.36
CA LYS A 329 12.86 2.17 20.85
C LYS A 329 13.62 2.00 19.54
N THR A 330 14.45 0.95 19.44
CA THR A 330 15.20 0.61 18.22
C THR A 330 14.27 0.39 17.03
N ILE A 331 13.21 -0.39 17.21
CA ILE A 331 12.20 -0.65 16.17
C ILE A 331 11.52 0.65 15.75
N LYS A 332 11.11 1.48 16.72
CA LYS A 332 10.46 2.77 16.44
C LYS A 332 11.38 3.75 15.69
N VAL A 333 12.65 3.82 16.07
CA VAL A 333 13.63 4.67 15.37
C VAL A 333 13.73 4.28 13.90
N VAL A 334 13.85 2.98 13.61
CA VAL A 334 13.88 2.49 12.23
C VAL A 334 12.56 2.80 11.53
N GLY A 335 11.41 2.60 12.18
CA GLY A 335 10.09 2.92 11.62
C GLY A 335 9.93 4.40 11.29
N HIS A 336 10.33 5.31 12.17
CA HIS A 336 10.29 6.75 11.92
C HIS A 336 11.27 7.16 10.81
N LEU A 337 12.46 6.57 10.76
CA LEU A 337 13.41 6.82 9.68
C LEU A 337 12.83 6.40 8.31
N VAL A 338 12.24 5.21 8.23
CA VAL A 338 11.61 4.68 7.01
C VAL A 338 10.43 5.55 6.57
N ASN A 339 9.66 6.09 7.53
CA ASN A 339 8.57 7.02 7.26
C ASN A 339 9.03 8.48 7.00
N LEU A 340 10.34 8.73 6.97
CA LEU A 340 10.95 10.06 6.83
C LEU A 340 10.51 11.08 7.92
N ASP A 341 10.06 10.59 9.07
CA ASP A 341 9.78 11.42 10.24
C ASP A 341 11.10 11.69 10.99
N PHE A 342 11.94 12.51 10.36
CA PHE A 342 13.31 12.77 10.83
C PHE A 342 13.38 13.36 12.23
N ALA A 343 12.41 14.18 12.62
CA ALA A 343 12.38 14.80 13.94
C ALA A 343 12.22 13.76 15.05
N LYS A 344 11.30 12.81 14.89
CA LYS A 344 11.09 11.73 15.86
C LYS A 344 12.23 10.71 15.82
N ALA A 345 12.71 10.38 14.61
CA ALA A 345 13.86 9.49 14.46
C ALA A 345 15.08 10.02 15.20
N GLU A 346 15.41 11.31 15.05
CA GLU A 346 16.53 11.98 15.71
C GLU A 346 16.38 12.00 17.23
N ALA A 347 15.20 12.43 17.73
CA ALA A 347 14.96 12.50 19.17
C ALA A 347 15.15 11.13 19.84
N MET A 348 14.61 10.08 19.26
CA MET A 348 14.74 8.73 19.79
C MET A 348 16.15 8.15 19.60
N ALA A 349 16.82 8.46 18.47
CA ALA A 349 18.22 8.05 18.26
C ALA A 349 19.16 8.71 19.28
N THR A 350 18.91 9.96 19.65
CA THR A 350 19.66 10.66 20.70
C THR A 350 19.51 9.97 22.06
N GLU A 351 18.30 9.54 22.41
CA GLU A 351 18.09 8.75 23.64
C GLU A 351 18.83 7.40 23.59
N LEU A 352 18.81 6.70 22.43
CA LEU A 352 19.54 5.45 22.26
C LEU A 352 21.06 5.63 22.29
N GLU A 353 21.57 6.73 21.76
CA GLU A 353 23.00 7.05 21.82
C GLU A 353 23.47 7.26 23.29
N LEU A 354 22.66 7.94 24.11
CA LEU A 354 22.95 8.07 25.55
C LEU A 354 22.95 6.71 26.25
N ILE A 355 22.04 5.81 25.88
CA ILE A 355 21.98 4.47 26.46
C ILE A 355 23.20 3.63 26.00
N SER A 356 23.63 3.76 24.74
CA SER A 356 24.80 3.02 24.21
C SER A 356 26.11 3.31 24.97
N THR A 357 26.23 4.49 25.53
CA THR A 357 27.42 4.87 26.32
C THR A 357 27.47 4.26 27.72
N GLN A 358 26.35 3.68 28.19
CA GLN A 358 26.24 3.17 29.58
C GLN A 358 26.70 1.72 29.72
N SER A 359 26.71 0.93 28.62
CA SER A 359 27.08 -0.48 28.64
C SER A 359 27.75 -0.91 27.33
N LYS A 360 28.84 -1.70 27.43
CA LYS A 360 29.47 -2.32 26.26
C LYS A 360 28.54 -3.26 25.50
N GLU A 361 27.58 -3.86 26.19
CA GLU A 361 26.59 -4.76 25.54
C GLU A 361 25.66 -4.00 24.58
N LEU A 362 25.51 -2.68 24.78
CA LEU A 362 24.66 -1.80 23.98
C LEU A 362 25.45 -0.97 22.94
N GLU A 363 26.74 -1.21 22.80
CA GLU A 363 27.62 -0.51 21.85
C GLU A 363 27.15 -0.68 20.39
N PHE A 364 26.44 -1.77 20.07
CA PHE A 364 25.85 -1.99 18.74
C PHE A 364 24.88 -0.87 18.32
N LEU A 365 24.25 -0.18 19.28
CA LEU A 365 23.35 0.94 19.01
C LEU A 365 24.09 2.12 18.35
N THR A 366 25.41 2.25 18.56
CA THR A 366 26.21 3.33 17.96
C THR A 366 26.18 3.30 16.44
N GLN A 367 26.19 2.10 15.82
CA GLN A 367 26.09 1.99 14.37
C GLN A 367 24.71 2.43 13.88
N LEU A 368 23.65 1.96 14.54
CA LEU A 368 22.27 2.29 14.20
C LEU A 368 22.00 3.79 14.33
N THR A 369 22.38 4.39 15.47
CA THR A 369 22.17 5.83 15.70
C THR A 369 22.95 6.68 14.72
N SER A 370 24.19 6.28 14.38
CA SER A 370 24.99 6.96 13.36
C SER A 370 24.33 6.87 11.97
N MET A 371 23.74 5.73 11.60
CA MET A 371 22.96 5.59 10.36
C MET A 371 21.76 6.54 10.35
N VAL A 372 21.02 6.63 11.44
CA VAL A 372 19.86 7.54 11.56
C VAL A 372 20.31 9.00 11.41
N PHE A 373 21.34 9.42 12.16
CA PHE A 373 21.87 10.79 12.07
C PHE A 373 22.39 11.11 10.66
N ALA A 374 22.99 10.14 9.96
CA ALA A 374 23.44 10.34 8.58
C ALA A 374 22.27 10.76 7.67
N HIS A 375 21.14 10.09 7.76
CA HIS A 375 19.94 10.42 6.97
C HIS A 375 19.30 11.75 7.40
N VAL A 376 19.23 12.02 8.71
CA VAL A 376 18.69 13.28 9.26
C VAL A 376 19.51 14.47 8.78
N TYR A 377 20.84 14.41 8.89
CA TYR A 377 21.73 15.48 8.46
C TYR A 377 21.70 15.67 6.93
N PHE A 378 21.59 14.58 6.18
CA PHE A 378 21.38 14.66 4.73
C PHE A 378 20.09 15.43 4.41
N ALA A 379 18.97 15.07 5.02
CA ALA A 379 17.68 15.72 4.77
C ALA A 379 17.72 17.23 5.04
N ARG A 380 18.53 17.66 6.01
CA ARG A 380 18.75 19.08 6.33
C ARG A 380 19.77 19.78 5.45
N GLY A 381 20.49 19.07 4.58
CA GLY A 381 21.59 19.63 3.79
C GLY A 381 22.91 19.77 4.55
N GLU A 382 23.03 19.19 5.74
CA GLU A 382 24.25 19.19 6.57
C GLU A 382 25.20 18.09 6.10
N PHE A 383 25.65 18.14 4.86
CA PHE A 383 26.35 17.04 4.18
C PHE A 383 27.65 16.61 4.84
N THR A 384 28.45 17.54 5.36
CA THR A 384 29.69 17.22 6.07
C THR A 384 29.41 16.34 7.29
N ARG A 385 28.41 16.71 8.09
CA ARG A 385 28.00 15.92 9.26
C ARG A 385 27.40 14.57 8.86
N SER A 386 26.64 14.55 7.77
CA SER A 386 26.11 13.30 7.23
C SER A 386 27.22 12.34 6.85
N LEU A 387 28.25 12.82 6.11
CA LEU A 387 29.43 12.02 5.73
C LEU A 387 30.20 11.49 6.97
N GLU A 388 30.40 12.33 7.99
CA GLU A 388 31.01 11.91 9.26
C GLU A 388 30.23 10.76 9.92
N MET A 389 28.89 10.83 9.92
CA MET A 389 28.06 9.79 10.50
C MET A 389 28.06 8.51 9.65
N ILE A 390 28.10 8.64 8.32
CA ILE A 390 28.26 7.49 7.42
C ILE A 390 29.58 6.77 7.72
N GLU A 391 30.69 7.49 7.79
CA GLU A 391 32.00 6.90 8.10
C GLU A 391 32.02 6.26 9.49
N LYS A 392 31.43 6.92 10.50
CA LYS A 392 31.29 6.37 11.84
C LYS A 392 30.51 5.05 11.82
N ALA A 393 29.38 4.98 11.09
CA ALA A 393 28.56 3.78 11.00
C ALA A 393 29.26 2.64 10.23
N LEU A 394 29.94 2.95 9.12
CA LEU A 394 30.60 1.94 8.28
C LEU A 394 31.87 1.36 8.91
N ASN A 395 32.65 2.18 9.66
CA ASN A 395 33.95 1.81 10.22
C ASN A 395 33.87 1.32 11.67
N HIS A 396 32.71 1.44 12.33
CA HIS A 396 32.56 0.96 13.70
C HIS A 396 32.70 -0.57 13.76
N GLN A 397 33.64 -1.03 14.58
CA GLN A 397 33.86 -2.46 14.83
C GLN A 397 33.15 -2.85 16.12
N SER A 398 32.04 -3.56 16.00
CA SER A 398 31.32 -4.15 17.14
C SER A 398 31.46 -5.67 17.12
N PRO A 399 31.59 -6.33 18.27
CA PRO A 399 31.53 -7.80 18.36
C PRO A 399 30.23 -8.38 17.84
N THR A 400 29.15 -7.59 17.92
CA THR A 400 27.82 -7.88 17.38
C THR A 400 27.44 -6.76 16.42
N PRO A 401 27.72 -6.88 15.11
CA PRO A 401 27.37 -5.83 14.15
C PRO A 401 25.85 -5.65 14.08
N SER A 402 25.39 -4.42 14.27
CA SER A 402 23.98 -4.06 14.12
C SER A 402 23.58 -3.76 12.67
N LEU A 403 24.56 -3.54 11.80
CA LEU A 403 24.35 -3.30 10.37
C LEU A 403 24.75 -4.51 9.54
N GLU A 404 23.84 -4.97 8.72
CA GLU A 404 24.12 -5.96 7.68
C GLU A 404 24.63 -5.29 6.39
N ASN A 405 25.04 -6.12 5.43
CA ASN A 405 25.54 -5.63 4.14
C ASN A 405 24.52 -4.70 3.44
N THR A 406 23.23 -4.94 3.59
CA THR A 406 22.18 -4.11 2.99
C THR A 406 22.14 -2.70 3.58
N ASP A 407 22.25 -2.59 4.91
CA ASP A 407 22.28 -1.28 5.59
C ASP A 407 23.55 -0.52 5.15
N ARG A 408 24.66 -1.23 5.03
CA ARG A 408 25.93 -0.68 4.54
C ARG A 408 25.84 -0.22 3.09
N ILE A 409 25.15 -0.99 2.21
CA ILE A 409 24.87 -0.61 0.82
C ILE A 409 23.99 0.64 0.77
N ALA A 410 22.95 0.73 1.62
CA ALA A 410 22.10 1.91 1.72
C ALA A 410 22.88 3.17 2.15
N LEU A 411 23.79 3.05 3.14
CA LEU A 411 24.68 4.12 3.55
C LEU A 411 25.65 4.55 2.44
N LEU A 412 26.21 3.58 1.70
CA LEU A 412 27.07 3.87 0.54
C LEU A 412 26.30 4.58 -0.57
N ARG A 413 25.01 4.25 -0.79
CA ARG A 413 24.14 4.99 -1.69
C ARG A 413 23.97 6.43 -1.23
N LEU A 414 23.70 6.65 0.06
CA LEU A 414 23.60 8.00 0.62
C LEU A 414 24.89 8.79 0.43
N LYS A 415 26.07 8.15 0.65
CA LYS A 415 27.39 8.73 0.37
C LYS A 415 27.55 9.11 -1.11
N ALA A 416 27.14 8.21 -2.02
CA ALA A 416 27.17 8.49 -3.46
C ALA A 416 26.25 9.66 -3.83
N SER A 417 25.06 9.76 -3.25
CA SER A 417 24.13 10.86 -3.47
C SER A 417 24.71 12.20 -3.01
N ILE A 418 25.37 12.26 -1.85
CA ILE A 418 26.06 13.48 -1.37
C ILE A 418 27.19 13.88 -2.31
N ASN A 419 28.03 12.93 -2.72
CA ASN A 419 29.15 13.21 -3.62
C ASN A 419 28.69 13.59 -5.04
N PHE A 420 27.55 13.07 -5.49
CA PHE A 420 26.89 13.53 -6.71
C PHE A 420 26.44 14.99 -6.59
N LEU A 421 25.89 15.41 -5.43
CA LEU A 421 25.52 16.81 -5.18
C LEU A 421 26.75 17.74 -5.16
N TYR A 422 27.91 17.23 -4.76
CA TYR A 422 29.19 17.97 -4.74
C TYR A 422 29.98 17.89 -6.05
N ASP A 423 29.45 17.22 -7.07
CA ASP A 423 30.15 16.98 -8.34
C ASP A 423 31.51 16.28 -8.16
N GLN A 424 31.52 15.21 -7.37
CA GLN A 424 32.70 14.40 -7.06
C GLN A 424 32.58 12.99 -7.69
N PRO A 425 32.83 12.82 -8.99
CA PRO A 425 32.59 11.57 -9.72
C PRO A 425 33.42 10.39 -9.21
N ASP A 426 34.67 10.63 -8.79
CA ASP A 426 35.57 9.58 -8.29
C ASP A 426 35.00 8.96 -6.99
N GLU A 427 34.45 9.78 -6.10
CA GLU A 427 33.86 9.35 -4.85
C GLU A 427 32.54 8.58 -5.09
N VAL A 428 31.72 8.99 -6.06
CA VAL A 428 30.52 8.26 -6.48
C VAL A 428 30.91 6.85 -6.96
N THR A 429 31.90 6.77 -7.83
CA THR A 429 32.41 5.50 -8.39
C THR A 429 33.03 4.60 -7.30
N SER A 430 33.77 5.19 -6.36
CA SER A 430 34.35 4.49 -5.21
C SER A 430 33.28 3.88 -4.30
N ALA A 431 32.21 4.65 -4.01
CA ALA A 431 31.09 4.17 -3.22
C ALA A 431 30.35 3.00 -3.91
N LEU A 432 30.11 3.11 -5.23
CA LEU A 432 29.51 2.03 -6.02
C LEU A 432 30.38 0.75 -6.00
N LYS A 433 31.69 0.88 -6.15
CA LYS A 433 32.64 -0.26 -6.08
C LYS A 433 32.57 -0.94 -4.71
N SER A 434 32.56 -0.14 -3.64
CA SER A 434 32.44 -0.66 -2.28
C SER A 434 31.11 -1.37 -2.04
N ALA A 435 30.00 -0.82 -2.55
CA ALA A 435 28.68 -1.45 -2.46
C ALA A 435 28.59 -2.77 -3.22
N ARG A 436 29.15 -2.83 -4.42
CA ARG A 436 29.22 -4.09 -5.21
C ARG A 436 30.01 -5.19 -4.48
N ALA A 437 31.06 -4.84 -3.75
CA ALA A 437 31.85 -5.79 -2.97
C ALA A 437 31.09 -6.39 -1.78
N LEU A 438 30.03 -5.75 -1.32
CA LEU A 438 29.16 -6.23 -0.23
C LEU A 438 28.02 -7.15 -0.73
N MET A 439 27.81 -7.26 -2.03
CA MET A 439 26.78 -8.15 -2.57
C MET A 439 27.14 -9.61 -2.36
N SER A 440 26.17 -10.37 -1.85
CA SER A 440 26.26 -11.82 -1.65
C SER A 440 24.95 -12.48 -2.08
N GLU A 441 24.95 -13.80 -2.22
CA GLU A 441 23.72 -14.57 -2.41
C GLU A 441 22.83 -14.40 -1.16
N GLY A 442 21.52 -14.10 -1.37
CA GLY A 442 20.56 -13.90 -0.29
C GLY A 442 20.45 -12.48 0.24
N ASN A 443 20.98 -11.48 -0.46
CA ASN A 443 20.73 -10.08 -0.10
C ASN A 443 19.24 -9.73 -0.13
N PRO A 444 18.76 -8.83 0.77
CA PRO A 444 17.40 -8.36 0.76
C PRO A 444 16.96 -7.74 -0.57
N ILE A 445 15.67 -7.74 -0.78
CA ILE A 445 15.01 -7.35 -2.02
C ILE A 445 15.35 -5.93 -2.51
N ASN A 446 15.75 -5.03 -1.60
CA ASN A 446 16.09 -3.65 -1.94
C ASN A 446 17.57 -3.43 -2.34
N ALA A 447 18.45 -4.39 -2.15
CA ALA A 447 19.86 -4.23 -2.51
C ALA A 447 20.08 -3.98 -4.03
N PRO A 448 19.37 -4.66 -4.95
CA PRO A 448 19.46 -4.36 -6.38
C PRO A 448 19.08 -2.89 -6.69
N TYR A 449 18.02 -2.37 -6.09
CA TYR A 449 17.62 -0.98 -6.25
C TYR A 449 18.75 -0.01 -5.87
N HIS A 450 19.35 -0.18 -4.70
CA HIS A 450 20.44 0.70 -4.26
C HIS A 450 21.61 0.70 -5.23
N LEU A 451 22.01 -0.48 -5.73
CA LEU A 451 23.11 -0.59 -6.70
C LEU A 451 22.76 0.02 -8.05
N THR A 452 21.55 -0.19 -8.56
CA THR A 452 21.11 0.35 -9.83
C THR A 452 21.05 1.88 -9.77
N CYS A 453 20.56 2.44 -8.66
CA CYS A 453 20.55 3.88 -8.43
C CYS A 453 21.98 4.46 -8.41
N MET A 454 22.90 3.84 -7.66
CA MET A 454 24.31 4.29 -7.64
C MET A 454 24.98 4.15 -9.00
N THR A 455 24.61 3.16 -9.82
CA THR A 455 25.10 3.01 -11.18
C THR A 455 24.62 4.16 -12.06
N ALA A 456 23.35 4.57 -11.92
CA ALA A 456 22.83 5.74 -12.63
C ALA A 456 23.58 7.03 -12.26
N LEU A 457 23.86 7.24 -10.97
CA LEU A 457 24.64 8.38 -10.48
C LEU A 457 26.07 8.39 -11.07
N ALA A 458 26.74 7.23 -11.10
CA ALA A 458 28.10 7.11 -11.65
C ALA A 458 28.13 7.35 -13.16
N LEU A 459 27.21 6.76 -13.91
CA LEU A 459 27.10 6.96 -15.36
C LEU A 459 26.83 8.41 -15.73
N TRP A 460 25.97 9.10 -14.97
CA TRP A 460 25.73 10.51 -15.16
C TRP A 460 27.01 11.33 -14.93
N SER A 461 27.76 11.02 -13.88
CA SER A 461 29.04 11.69 -13.58
C SER A 461 30.11 11.43 -14.66
N GLU A 462 30.01 10.34 -15.41
CA GLU A 462 30.86 10.01 -16.58
C GLU A 462 30.39 10.70 -17.89
N GLY A 463 29.25 11.40 -17.87
CA GLY A 463 28.65 12.02 -19.06
C GLY A 463 27.91 11.04 -19.98
N ARG A 464 27.63 9.83 -19.53
CA ARG A 464 26.90 8.77 -20.25
C ARG A 464 25.39 8.90 -20.00
N PHE A 465 24.82 10.01 -20.44
CA PHE A 465 23.46 10.42 -20.06
C PHE A 465 22.37 9.45 -20.51
N PHE A 466 22.51 8.82 -21.67
CA PHE A 466 21.52 7.85 -22.14
C PHE A 466 21.47 6.61 -21.25
N GLU A 467 22.62 6.02 -20.96
CA GLU A 467 22.72 4.85 -20.08
C GLU A 467 22.34 5.20 -18.62
N ALA A 468 22.69 6.40 -18.17
CA ALA A 468 22.29 6.89 -16.85
C ALA A 468 20.76 6.98 -16.71
N ALA A 469 20.07 7.49 -17.75
CA ALA A 469 18.60 7.55 -17.77
C ALA A 469 17.97 6.15 -17.73
N GLU A 470 18.49 5.20 -18.52
CA GLU A 470 18.00 3.81 -18.50
C GLU A 470 18.15 3.18 -17.11
N HIS A 471 19.31 3.34 -16.46
CA HIS A 471 19.52 2.82 -15.11
C HIS A 471 18.69 3.54 -14.05
N ALA A 472 18.42 4.84 -14.23
CA ALA A 472 17.53 5.59 -13.36
C ALA A 472 16.09 5.06 -13.45
N ASP A 473 15.59 4.80 -14.66
CA ASP A 473 14.28 4.18 -14.88
C ASP A 473 14.18 2.78 -14.26
N ILE A 474 15.22 1.96 -14.43
CA ILE A 474 15.27 0.63 -13.80
C ILE A 474 15.24 0.77 -12.28
N ALA A 475 15.99 1.70 -11.69
CA ALA A 475 16.01 1.92 -10.25
C ALA A 475 14.65 2.39 -9.73
N ILE A 476 13.99 3.31 -10.43
CA ILE A 476 12.63 3.77 -10.11
C ILE A 476 11.65 2.60 -10.12
N ASN A 477 11.69 1.78 -11.17
CA ASN A 477 10.82 0.61 -11.28
C ASN A 477 11.08 -0.42 -10.18
N GLN A 478 12.35 -0.68 -9.85
CA GLN A 478 12.70 -1.55 -8.72
C GLN A 478 12.17 -1.00 -7.40
N ALA A 479 12.29 0.30 -7.15
CA ALA A 479 11.76 0.94 -5.95
C ALA A 479 10.23 0.80 -5.84
N LEU A 480 9.52 1.00 -6.96
CA LEU A 480 8.07 0.82 -7.03
C LEU A 480 7.65 -0.62 -6.73
N LEU A 481 8.37 -1.61 -7.28
CA LEU A 481 8.08 -3.02 -7.06
C LEU A 481 8.23 -3.47 -5.59
N ILE A 482 9.16 -2.88 -4.86
CA ILE A 482 9.38 -3.19 -3.43
C ILE A 482 8.55 -2.31 -2.48
N GLY A 483 7.69 -1.44 -3.01
CA GLY A 483 6.77 -0.63 -2.20
C GLY A 483 7.33 0.71 -1.69
N TYR A 484 8.47 1.15 -2.19
CA TYR A 484 9.07 2.46 -1.81
C TYR A 484 8.31 3.68 -2.35
N SER A 485 7.23 3.50 -3.07
CA SER A 485 6.60 4.54 -3.90
C SER A 485 5.89 5.65 -3.12
N SER A 486 5.42 5.40 -1.91
CA SER A 486 4.53 6.35 -1.24
C SER A 486 5.24 7.40 -0.39
N ILE A 487 6.34 7.04 0.28
CA ILE A 487 6.98 7.90 1.27
C ILE A 487 8.45 8.18 0.92
N SER A 488 9.21 7.14 0.62
CA SER A 488 10.64 7.26 0.27
C SER A 488 10.85 7.10 -1.22
N ALA A 489 10.23 7.98 -2.02
CA ALA A 489 10.46 7.99 -3.47
C ALA A 489 11.96 7.93 -3.76
N PRO A 490 12.38 7.23 -4.81
CA PRO A 490 13.78 7.18 -5.23
C PRO A 490 14.21 8.54 -5.83
N LEU A 491 14.24 9.58 -4.98
CA LEU A 491 14.45 10.97 -5.38
C LEU A 491 15.79 11.18 -6.09
N ASP A 492 16.81 10.45 -5.71
CA ASP A 492 18.11 10.44 -6.38
C ASP A 492 18.02 9.86 -7.80
N ALA A 493 17.28 8.77 -8.01
CA ALA A 493 17.08 8.21 -9.34
C ALA A 493 16.22 9.15 -10.22
N TYR A 494 15.13 9.70 -9.69
CA TYR A 494 14.34 10.70 -10.40
C TYR A 494 15.17 11.93 -10.76
N MET A 495 16.06 12.39 -9.85
CA MET A 495 16.92 13.53 -10.13
C MET A 495 17.92 13.24 -11.25
N VAL A 496 18.52 12.05 -11.27
CA VAL A 496 19.40 11.64 -12.39
C VAL A 496 18.60 11.62 -13.69
N LEU A 497 17.40 11.03 -13.69
CA LEU A 497 16.54 10.99 -14.87
C LEU A 497 16.22 12.39 -15.40
N ALA A 498 15.75 13.29 -14.53
CA ALA A 498 15.43 14.66 -14.93
C ALA A 498 16.64 15.42 -15.51
N ARG A 499 17.83 15.24 -14.92
CA ARG A 499 19.07 15.84 -15.43
C ARG A 499 19.50 15.23 -16.76
N CYS A 500 19.35 13.91 -16.94
CA CYS A 500 19.60 13.25 -18.22
C CYS A 500 18.65 13.75 -19.31
N GLN A 501 17.36 13.85 -19.01
CA GLN A 501 16.34 14.39 -19.91
C GLN A 501 16.68 15.82 -20.35
N LEU A 502 17.16 16.65 -19.41
CA LEU A 502 17.64 18.01 -19.75
C LEU A 502 18.84 17.99 -20.71
N GLU A 503 19.87 17.18 -20.43
CA GLU A 503 21.06 17.07 -21.30
C GLU A 503 20.72 16.47 -22.68
N LEU A 504 19.72 15.61 -22.74
CA LEU A 504 19.19 15.01 -23.98
C LEU A 504 18.15 15.89 -24.68
N SER A 505 17.94 17.13 -24.20
CA SER A 505 16.98 18.11 -24.74
C SER A 505 15.50 17.68 -24.67
N GLN A 506 15.15 16.78 -23.78
CA GLN A 506 13.79 16.33 -23.49
C GLN A 506 13.18 17.25 -22.41
N LEU A 507 12.94 18.53 -22.76
CA LEU A 507 12.65 19.59 -21.79
C LEU A 507 11.29 19.44 -21.10
N GLU A 508 10.29 18.90 -21.80
CA GLU A 508 8.96 18.65 -21.25
C GLU A 508 9.01 17.51 -20.23
N ASP A 509 9.60 16.39 -20.59
CA ASP A 509 9.75 15.22 -19.71
C ASP A 509 10.55 15.58 -18.46
N ALA A 510 11.63 16.36 -18.63
CA ALA A 510 12.42 16.86 -17.51
C ALA A 510 11.59 17.76 -16.57
N ALA A 511 10.73 18.62 -17.10
CA ALA A 511 9.88 19.49 -16.29
C ALA A 511 8.83 18.70 -15.48
N GLU A 512 8.25 17.66 -16.08
CA GLU A 512 7.31 16.76 -15.40
C GLU A 512 8.01 15.98 -14.27
N THR A 513 9.17 15.39 -14.55
CA THR A 513 9.96 14.66 -13.55
C THR A 513 10.38 15.58 -12.39
N LEU A 514 10.78 16.83 -12.67
CA LEU A 514 11.13 17.81 -11.64
C LEU A 514 9.93 18.21 -10.78
N THR A 515 8.75 18.35 -11.37
CA THR A 515 7.52 18.63 -10.61
C THR A 515 7.23 17.53 -9.60
N LEU A 516 7.34 16.26 -10.02
CA LEU A 516 7.19 15.10 -9.15
C LEU A 516 8.23 15.09 -8.02
N ILE A 517 9.51 15.42 -8.32
CA ILE A 517 10.56 15.49 -7.30
C ILE A 517 10.22 16.55 -6.26
N MET A 518 9.81 17.75 -6.69
CA MET A 518 9.51 18.86 -5.78
C MET A 518 8.33 18.55 -4.87
N GLU A 519 7.28 17.94 -5.40
CA GLU A 519 6.14 17.48 -4.61
C GLU A 519 6.60 16.48 -3.54
N LYS A 520 7.23 15.40 -3.94
CA LYS A 520 7.67 14.33 -3.02
C LYS A 520 8.76 14.78 -2.03
N ALA A 521 9.71 15.61 -2.47
CA ALA A 521 10.78 16.12 -1.61
C ALA A 521 10.25 17.17 -0.63
N GLY A 522 9.26 17.97 -1.01
CA GLY A 522 8.59 18.92 -0.13
C GLY A 522 7.82 18.20 0.98
N ASP A 523 7.00 17.23 0.63
CA ASP A 523 6.22 16.43 1.57
C ASP A 523 7.10 15.67 2.59
N SER A 524 8.24 15.15 2.12
CA SER A 524 9.19 14.39 2.94
C SER A 524 10.28 15.23 3.60
N GLN A 525 10.27 16.55 3.42
CA GLN A 525 11.30 17.48 3.92
C GLN A 525 12.72 17.14 3.45
N MET A 526 12.88 16.56 2.28
CA MET A 526 14.16 16.22 1.66
C MET A 526 14.71 17.41 0.88
N TRP A 527 15.04 18.48 1.59
CA TRP A 527 15.44 19.78 1.05
C TRP A 527 16.56 19.75 -0.01
N PRO A 528 17.59 18.88 0.08
CA PRO A 528 18.62 18.84 -0.94
C PRO A 528 18.07 18.52 -2.34
N TRP A 529 17.15 17.55 -2.42
CA TRP A 529 16.53 17.17 -3.69
C TRP A 529 15.56 18.24 -4.20
N PHE A 530 14.82 18.87 -3.28
CA PHE A 530 13.94 19.99 -3.63
C PHE A 530 14.73 21.15 -4.26
N LEU A 531 15.80 21.59 -3.60
CA LEU A 531 16.62 22.71 -4.08
C LEU A 531 17.34 22.37 -5.40
N MET A 532 17.81 21.14 -5.57
CA MET A 532 18.42 20.72 -6.84
C MET A 532 17.39 20.68 -7.97
N ALA A 533 16.16 20.23 -7.69
CA ALA A 533 15.09 20.24 -8.68
C ALA A 533 14.74 21.68 -9.10
N GLU A 534 14.64 22.62 -8.15
CA GLU A 534 14.45 24.04 -8.45
C GLU A 534 15.58 24.62 -9.32
N GLY A 535 16.84 24.33 -8.98
CA GLY A 535 17.99 24.74 -9.78
C GLY A 535 17.97 24.16 -11.20
N THR A 536 17.59 22.90 -11.35
CA THR A 536 17.46 22.25 -12.66
C THR A 536 16.28 22.83 -13.46
N ARG A 537 15.16 23.12 -12.80
CA ARG A 537 14.01 23.82 -13.41
C ARG A 537 14.40 25.23 -13.91
N ALA A 538 15.20 25.95 -13.14
CA ALA A 538 15.74 27.24 -13.58
C ALA A 538 16.56 27.11 -14.87
N ARG A 539 17.41 26.07 -15.01
CA ARG A 539 18.14 25.77 -16.25
C ARG A 539 17.20 25.53 -17.44
N ILE A 540 16.12 24.77 -17.26
CA ILE A 540 15.11 24.57 -18.31
C ILE A 540 14.48 25.90 -18.73
N ASN A 541 14.11 26.75 -17.77
CA ASN A 541 13.51 28.04 -18.05
C ASN A 541 14.49 28.98 -18.82
N ILE A 542 15.78 28.92 -18.48
CA ILE A 542 16.83 29.64 -19.26
C ILE A 542 16.86 29.14 -20.69
N THR A 543 16.90 27.83 -20.90
CA THR A 543 16.93 27.20 -22.21
C THR A 543 15.69 27.55 -23.05
N LYS A 544 14.51 27.69 -22.42
CA LYS A 544 13.26 28.12 -23.07
C LYS A 544 13.14 29.65 -23.23
N GLY A 545 14.10 30.44 -22.76
CA GLY A 545 14.08 31.92 -22.81
C GLY A 545 13.06 32.56 -21.84
N GLN A 546 12.62 31.83 -20.83
CA GLN A 546 11.59 32.25 -19.86
C GLN A 546 12.22 32.95 -18.64
N VAL A 547 12.85 34.11 -18.85
CA VAL A 547 13.58 34.85 -17.80
C VAL A 547 12.73 35.30 -16.62
N PRO A 548 11.45 35.72 -16.76
CA PRO A 548 10.64 36.14 -15.61
C PRO A 548 10.43 35.04 -14.56
N GLN A 549 10.26 33.79 -15.00
CA GLN A 549 10.07 32.63 -14.11
C GLN A 549 11.35 32.32 -13.31
N ILE A 550 12.52 32.66 -13.81
CA ILE A 550 13.79 32.47 -13.11
C ILE A 550 13.88 33.42 -11.91
N MET A 551 13.43 34.67 -12.07
CA MET A 551 13.45 35.65 -10.99
C MET A 551 12.52 35.29 -9.82
N GLU A 552 11.48 34.50 -10.03
CA GLU A 552 10.64 33.95 -8.97
C GLU A 552 11.35 32.83 -8.19
N ILE A 553 12.14 32.00 -8.85
CA ILE A 553 12.90 30.91 -8.23
C ILE A 553 14.03 31.44 -7.33
N ILE A 554 14.61 32.58 -7.69
CA ILE A 554 15.74 33.21 -6.97
C ILE A 554 15.27 34.00 -5.73
N LYS A 555 14.03 34.42 -5.69
CA LYS A 555 13.42 35.08 -4.51
C LYS A 555 13.06 34.10 -3.42
#